data_ce6b7deb6af403abaafd984baff2675d
#
_entry.id   ce6b7deb6af403abaafd984baff2675d
#
_cell.length_a   1.000
_cell.length_b   1.000
_cell.length_c   1.000
_cell.angle_alpha   90.00
_cell.angle_beta   90.00
_cell.angle_gamma   90.00
#
_symmetry.space_group_name_H-M   'P 1'
#
loop_
_entity.id
_entity.type
_entity.pdbx_description
1 polymer ?
#
loop_
_entity_poly.entity_id
_entity_poly.type
_entity_poly.pdbx_seq_one_letter_code
_entity_poly.pdbx_strand_id
1 'polypeptide(L)'
;MLGTYEKMGNQMIEIITSMNQRYYELIGKDCIDSFLKYWPNSLGLTVYVENMVLPDNDRIKQIDFENLEQDYTAFQADPDCNQSEKKFAKKAYAIMHAMHHSSADWIVWLDADVISVADITKELWTALLDPQHLSLYMGVNYISDKSGNAGDWLVPETGVFAVNTQHPDFATLRDEYCRRYYERDRSGLRRFYDNDVLGVAIQAVPGATHRDLCAGFLKPYKTPLPHTVLGKYLIHFKAKHSKAEYGQEPTEEEQDLVKSLPKTTSNFQF
;
A
#
# COMPACT_ATOMS: atom_id res chain seq x y z
N MET A 1 14.22 -19.70 -7.18
CA MET A 1 13.06 -19.88 -8.08
C MET A 1 12.55 -18.49 -8.42
N LEU A 2 12.51 -18.16 -9.70
CA LEU A 2 11.96 -16.89 -10.19
C LEU A 2 10.46 -16.91 -9.93
N GLY A 3 9.94 -15.93 -9.19
CA GLY A 3 8.50 -15.78 -9.00
C GLY A 3 7.79 -15.65 -10.34
N THR A 4 6.68 -16.35 -10.48
CA THR A 4 5.85 -16.31 -11.68
C THR A 4 5.13 -14.96 -11.75
N TYR A 5 5.77 -13.99 -12.43
CA TYR A 5 5.08 -12.77 -12.84
C TYR A 5 4.30 -13.07 -14.11
N GLU A 6 2.98 -12.99 -14.05
CA GLU A 6 2.19 -12.98 -15.28
C GLU A 6 1.89 -11.55 -15.73
N LYS A 7 1.84 -11.37 -17.05
CA LYS A 7 1.50 -10.09 -17.65
C LYS A 7 0.00 -9.84 -17.54
N MET A 8 -0.37 -8.76 -16.89
CA MET A 8 -1.70 -8.17 -17.02
C MET A 8 -1.73 -7.25 -18.25
N GLY A 9 -2.34 -7.72 -19.35
CA GLY A 9 -2.09 -7.09 -20.63
C GLY A 9 -0.62 -7.31 -21.02
N ASN A 10 0.12 -6.22 -21.27
CA ASN A 10 1.58 -6.25 -21.49
C ASN A 10 2.39 -5.92 -20.23
N GLN A 11 1.78 -5.65 -19.08
CA GLN A 11 2.43 -5.19 -17.86
C GLN A 11 2.59 -6.31 -16.84
N MET A 12 3.74 -6.40 -16.20
CA MET A 12 3.99 -7.25 -15.04
C MET A 12 3.68 -6.49 -13.75
N ILE A 13 2.92 -7.10 -12.85
CA ILE A 13 2.55 -6.50 -11.57
C ILE A 13 3.07 -7.38 -10.43
N GLU A 14 3.75 -6.78 -9.47
CA GLU A 14 4.09 -7.39 -8.20
C GLU A 14 3.24 -6.77 -7.10
N ILE A 15 2.51 -7.60 -6.37
CA ILE A 15 1.71 -7.17 -5.22
C ILE A 15 2.48 -7.55 -3.97
N ILE A 16 2.66 -6.58 -3.07
CA ILE A 16 3.47 -6.75 -1.89
C ILE A 16 2.70 -6.33 -0.62
N THR A 17 2.99 -6.99 0.49
CA THR A 17 2.54 -6.63 1.84
C THR A 17 3.59 -7.01 2.88
N SER A 18 3.41 -6.60 4.14
CA SER A 18 4.28 -7.06 5.23
C SER A 18 3.50 -7.35 6.51
N MET A 19 3.96 -8.35 7.27
CA MET A 19 3.35 -8.70 8.55
C MET A 19 4.32 -9.44 9.46
N ASN A 20 4.05 -9.41 10.76
CA ASN A 20 4.66 -10.27 11.76
C ASN A 20 3.65 -11.31 12.25
N GLN A 21 4.09 -12.28 13.06
CA GLN A 21 3.25 -13.35 13.59
C GLN A 21 1.97 -12.82 14.25
N ARG A 22 2.09 -11.80 15.12
CA ARG A 22 0.95 -11.21 15.82
C ARG A 22 -0.06 -10.59 14.85
N TYR A 23 0.43 -9.89 13.83
CA TYR A 23 -0.43 -9.20 12.85
C TYR A 23 -1.07 -10.20 11.90
N TYR A 24 -0.34 -11.27 11.55
CA TYR A 24 -0.88 -12.39 10.78
C TYR A 24 -2.07 -13.05 11.49
N GLU A 25 -1.92 -13.37 12.77
CA GLU A 25 -3.00 -13.98 13.58
C GLU A 25 -4.19 -13.02 13.77
N LEU A 26 -3.94 -11.73 13.79
CA LEU A 26 -4.99 -10.72 14.02
C LEU A 26 -5.87 -10.51 12.79
N ILE A 27 -5.25 -10.30 11.63
CA ILE A 27 -5.94 -9.89 10.39
C ILE A 27 -5.21 -10.33 9.11
N GLY A 28 -3.89 -10.52 9.16
CA GLY A 28 -3.07 -10.79 7.97
C GLY A 28 -3.44 -12.11 7.30
N LYS A 29 -3.92 -13.11 8.06
CA LYS A 29 -4.46 -14.35 7.49
C LYS A 29 -5.66 -14.06 6.59
N ASP A 30 -6.60 -13.22 7.03
CA ASP A 30 -7.78 -12.86 6.25
C ASP A 30 -7.39 -12.05 5.00
N CYS A 31 -6.36 -11.20 5.09
CA CYS A 31 -5.79 -10.52 3.94
C CYS A 31 -5.30 -11.53 2.89
N ILE A 32 -4.47 -12.50 3.29
CA ILE A 32 -3.94 -13.53 2.39
C ILE A 32 -5.07 -14.41 1.82
N ASP A 33 -5.98 -14.91 2.67
CA ASP A 33 -7.09 -15.75 2.24
C ASP A 33 -8.00 -15.02 1.24
N SER A 34 -8.29 -13.75 1.48
CA SER A 34 -9.08 -12.93 0.57
C SER A 34 -8.36 -12.63 -0.75
N PHE A 35 -7.04 -12.43 -0.69
CA PHE A 35 -6.21 -12.32 -1.89
C PHE A 35 -6.31 -13.60 -2.72
N LEU A 36 -6.08 -14.75 -2.12
CA LEU A 36 -6.14 -16.03 -2.80
C LEU A 36 -7.52 -16.32 -3.41
N LYS A 37 -8.57 -15.83 -2.78
CA LYS A 37 -9.96 -16.03 -3.21
C LYS A 37 -10.40 -15.10 -4.34
N TYR A 38 -10.04 -13.82 -4.27
CA TYR A 38 -10.66 -12.79 -5.11
C TYR A 38 -9.72 -12.20 -6.18
N TRP A 39 -8.42 -12.48 -6.12
CA TRP A 39 -7.48 -12.00 -7.12
C TRP A 39 -7.24 -13.04 -8.20
N PRO A 40 -6.95 -12.63 -9.45
CA PRO A 40 -6.64 -13.56 -10.53
C PRO A 40 -5.57 -14.58 -10.12
N ASN A 41 -5.77 -15.84 -10.48
CA ASN A 41 -4.81 -16.92 -10.15
C ASN A 41 -3.42 -16.69 -10.74
N SER A 42 -3.31 -15.86 -11.76
CA SER A 42 -2.05 -15.46 -12.38
C SER A 42 -1.23 -14.46 -11.56
N LEU A 43 -1.82 -13.86 -10.52
CA LEU A 43 -1.12 -12.93 -9.65
C LEU A 43 -0.64 -13.61 -8.36
N GLY A 44 0.61 -13.36 -8.01
CA GLY A 44 1.19 -13.72 -6.73
C GLY A 44 1.19 -12.55 -5.74
N LEU A 45 1.30 -12.86 -4.47
CA LEU A 45 1.51 -11.92 -3.37
C LEU A 45 2.88 -12.17 -2.75
N THR A 46 3.73 -11.15 -2.75
CA THR A 46 4.99 -11.18 -2.00
C THR A 46 4.73 -10.66 -0.59
N VAL A 47 4.96 -11.49 0.41
CA VAL A 47 4.76 -11.16 1.82
C VAL A 47 6.11 -11.02 2.51
N TYR A 48 6.40 -9.82 2.99
CA TYR A 48 7.56 -9.58 3.85
C TYR A 48 7.20 -9.97 5.28
N VAL A 49 7.88 -10.96 5.82
CA VAL A 49 7.57 -11.53 7.14
C VAL A 49 8.65 -11.22 8.17
N GLU A 50 8.24 -10.99 9.41
CA GLU A 50 9.14 -10.77 10.53
C GLU A 50 8.91 -11.88 11.58
N ASN A 51 9.94 -12.69 11.82
CA ASN A 51 9.94 -13.78 12.81
C ASN A 51 8.76 -14.75 12.66
N MET A 52 8.42 -15.13 11.44
CA MET A 52 7.36 -16.08 11.16
C MET A 52 7.57 -16.79 9.82
N VAL A 53 6.88 -17.91 9.65
CA VAL A 53 6.82 -18.66 8.38
C VAL A 53 5.35 -18.83 7.99
N LEU A 54 5.02 -18.48 6.75
CA LEU A 54 3.69 -18.70 6.19
C LEU A 54 3.53 -20.14 5.71
N PRO A 55 2.30 -20.68 5.68
CA PRO A 55 2.02 -21.93 4.99
C PRO A 55 2.41 -21.86 3.50
N ASP A 56 2.94 -22.97 2.98
CA ASP A 56 3.30 -23.06 1.56
C ASP A 56 2.08 -22.84 0.66
N ASN A 57 2.25 -21.97 -0.32
CA ASN A 57 1.27 -21.70 -1.37
C ASN A 57 1.98 -21.17 -2.62
N ASP A 58 1.67 -21.73 -3.78
CA ASP A 58 2.33 -21.39 -5.05
C ASP A 58 2.16 -19.91 -5.47
N ARG A 59 1.13 -19.24 -4.94
CA ARG A 59 0.87 -17.82 -5.19
C ARG A 59 1.44 -16.89 -4.13
N ILE A 60 2.04 -17.42 -3.07
CA ILE A 60 2.60 -16.63 -1.96
C ILE A 60 4.12 -16.79 -1.97
N LYS A 61 4.81 -15.68 -2.22
CA LYS A 61 6.26 -15.61 -2.06
C LYS A 61 6.56 -14.96 -0.72
N GLN A 62 7.31 -15.64 0.13
CA GLN A 62 7.76 -15.09 1.40
C GLN A 62 9.17 -14.53 1.29
N ILE A 63 9.37 -13.35 1.88
CA ILE A 63 10.70 -12.73 2.08
C ILE A 63 10.82 -12.40 3.56
N ASP A 64 11.86 -12.92 4.21
CA ASP A 64 12.13 -12.60 5.61
C ASP A 64 12.79 -11.23 5.74
N PHE A 65 12.37 -10.43 6.73
CA PHE A 65 12.99 -9.15 7.06
C PHE A 65 14.46 -9.29 7.47
N GLU A 66 14.87 -10.43 7.99
CA GLU A 66 16.28 -10.71 8.29
C GLU A 66 17.16 -10.73 7.03
N ASN A 67 16.56 -10.97 5.86
CA ASN A 67 17.26 -10.95 4.56
C ASN A 67 17.19 -9.59 3.87
N LEU A 68 16.60 -8.58 4.49
CA LEU A 68 16.62 -7.22 3.99
C LEU A 68 17.98 -6.57 4.30
N GLU A 69 18.18 -5.38 3.75
CA GLU A 69 19.42 -4.63 3.89
C GLU A 69 19.84 -4.40 5.35
N GLN A 70 21.13 -4.35 5.62
CA GLN A 70 21.69 -4.10 6.96
C GLN A 70 21.15 -2.82 7.60
N ASP A 71 20.76 -1.82 6.79
CA ASP A 71 20.21 -0.57 7.30
C ASP A 71 18.89 -0.74 8.01
N TYR A 72 18.05 -1.73 7.67
CA TYR A 72 16.83 -2.02 8.42
C TYR A 72 17.11 -2.34 9.89
N THR A 73 18.08 -3.22 10.15
CA THR A 73 18.49 -3.57 11.52
C THR A 73 19.03 -2.35 12.26
N ALA A 74 19.86 -1.53 11.58
CA ALA A 74 20.40 -0.29 12.14
C ALA A 74 19.26 0.71 12.46
N PHE A 75 18.24 0.83 11.60
CA PHE A 75 17.08 1.67 11.86
C PHE A 75 16.28 1.20 13.08
N GLN A 76 16.04 -0.10 13.19
CA GLN A 76 15.32 -0.67 14.35
C GLN A 76 16.08 -0.49 15.67
N ALA A 77 17.42 -0.50 15.63
CA ALA A 77 18.27 -0.28 16.79
C ALA A 77 18.49 1.20 17.13
N ASP A 78 18.18 2.13 16.23
CA ASP A 78 18.44 3.56 16.39
C ASP A 78 17.67 4.14 17.59
N PRO A 79 18.35 4.71 18.61
CA PRO A 79 17.71 5.30 19.78
C PRO A 79 16.96 6.60 19.48
N ASP A 80 17.31 7.30 18.40
CA ASP A 80 16.68 8.54 17.98
C ASP A 80 15.35 8.31 17.23
N CYS A 81 15.06 7.05 16.86
CA CYS A 81 13.80 6.65 16.28
C CYS A 81 12.81 6.16 17.34
N ASN A 82 11.64 6.78 17.40
CA ASN A 82 10.59 6.35 18.34
C ASN A 82 9.87 5.07 17.84
N GLN A 83 9.06 4.46 18.72
CA GLN A 83 8.39 3.18 18.42
C GLN A 83 7.43 3.26 17.22
N SER A 84 6.79 4.40 17.00
CA SER A 84 5.91 4.57 15.82
C SER A 84 6.73 4.64 14.54
N GLU A 85 7.84 5.39 14.53
CA GLU A 85 8.77 5.44 13.38
C GLU A 85 9.30 4.05 13.05
N LYS A 86 9.75 3.28 14.05
CA LYS A 86 10.20 1.89 13.89
C LYS A 86 9.12 0.98 13.33
N LYS A 87 7.88 1.15 13.77
CA LYS A 87 6.74 0.39 13.26
C LYS A 87 6.48 0.68 11.77
N PHE A 88 6.42 1.95 11.39
CA PHE A 88 6.14 2.33 10.00
C PHE A 88 7.33 2.08 9.07
N ALA A 89 8.57 2.10 9.58
CA ALA A 89 9.75 1.75 8.81
C ALA A 89 9.72 0.30 8.27
N LYS A 90 9.08 -0.63 8.96
CA LYS A 90 8.92 -2.01 8.46
C LYS A 90 8.29 -2.03 7.08
N LYS A 91 7.17 -1.34 6.91
CA LYS A 91 6.52 -1.15 5.61
C LYS A 91 7.47 -0.50 4.60
N ALA A 92 8.11 0.59 5.01
CA ALA A 92 9.00 1.34 4.13
C ALA A 92 10.16 0.47 3.61
N TYR A 93 10.81 -0.31 4.45
CA TYR A 93 11.91 -1.19 4.04
C TYR A 93 11.46 -2.32 3.12
N ALA A 94 10.25 -2.87 3.31
CA ALA A 94 9.66 -3.81 2.37
C ALA A 94 9.45 -3.18 0.98
N ILE A 95 8.94 -1.95 0.94
CA ILE A 95 8.74 -1.18 -0.30
C ILE A 95 10.08 -0.87 -0.95
N MET A 96 11.08 -0.39 -0.20
CA MET A 96 12.41 -0.09 -0.70
C MET A 96 13.06 -1.32 -1.31
N HIS A 97 12.99 -2.46 -0.63
CA HIS A 97 13.49 -3.72 -1.16
C HIS A 97 12.80 -4.08 -2.49
N ALA A 98 11.47 -3.98 -2.56
CA ALA A 98 10.76 -4.23 -3.81
C ALA A 98 11.17 -3.26 -4.92
N MET A 99 11.32 -1.96 -4.62
CA MET A 99 11.77 -0.94 -5.58
C MET A 99 13.16 -1.20 -6.14
N HIS A 100 14.04 -1.88 -5.39
CA HIS A 100 15.39 -2.22 -5.83
C HIS A 100 15.49 -3.57 -6.54
N HIS A 101 14.62 -4.54 -6.20
CA HIS A 101 14.82 -5.93 -6.62
C HIS A 101 13.69 -6.49 -7.49
N SER A 102 12.56 -5.80 -7.60
CA SER A 102 11.47 -6.22 -8.47
C SER A 102 11.82 -6.02 -9.94
N SER A 103 11.43 -6.98 -10.76
CA SER A 103 11.45 -6.87 -12.22
C SER A 103 10.07 -6.54 -12.81
N ALA A 104 9.06 -6.33 -11.95
CA ALA A 104 7.72 -5.96 -12.38
C ALA A 104 7.66 -4.52 -12.90
N ASP A 105 6.76 -4.24 -13.82
CA ASP A 105 6.50 -2.89 -14.32
C ASP A 105 5.80 -2.02 -13.28
N TRP A 106 5.02 -2.66 -12.41
CA TRP A 106 4.33 -2.01 -11.31
C TRP A 106 4.51 -2.77 -10.00
N ILE A 107 4.81 -2.04 -8.94
CA ILE A 107 4.77 -2.54 -7.57
C ILE A 107 3.50 -1.98 -6.92
N VAL A 108 2.63 -2.87 -6.44
CA VAL A 108 1.40 -2.52 -5.74
C VAL A 108 1.54 -2.91 -4.28
N TRP A 109 1.46 -1.93 -3.39
CA TRP A 109 1.42 -2.15 -1.96
C TRP A 109 -0.01 -2.35 -1.48
N LEU A 110 -0.21 -3.35 -0.63
CA LEU A 110 -1.43 -3.55 0.18
C LEU A 110 -1.04 -3.62 1.65
N ASP A 111 -1.66 -2.81 2.51
CA ASP A 111 -1.54 -3.05 3.96
C ASP A 111 -2.12 -4.42 4.32
N ALA A 112 -1.53 -5.10 5.30
CA ALA A 112 -1.97 -6.44 5.71
C ALA A 112 -3.34 -6.46 6.41
N ASP A 113 -3.96 -5.30 6.59
CA ASP A 113 -5.35 -5.13 7.03
C ASP A 113 -6.28 -4.63 5.91
N VAL A 114 -5.85 -4.78 4.66
CA VAL A 114 -6.70 -4.60 3.47
C VAL A 114 -7.23 -5.96 3.04
N ILE A 115 -8.55 -6.12 3.12
CA ILE A 115 -9.26 -7.36 2.79
C ILE A 115 -10.00 -7.19 1.48
N SER A 116 -9.87 -8.16 0.58
CA SER A 116 -10.62 -8.19 -0.68
C SER A 116 -12.01 -8.78 -0.43
N VAL A 117 -13.06 -8.13 -0.93
CA VAL A 117 -14.46 -8.54 -0.71
C VAL A 117 -15.21 -8.86 -2.00
N ALA A 118 -14.60 -8.62 -3.14
CA ALA A 118 -15.16 -8.93 -4.46
C ALA A 118 -14.04 -9.27 -5.45
N ASP A 119 -14.39 -9.95 -6.54
CA ASP A 119 -13.46 -10.36 -7.58
C ASP A 119 -12.74 -9.16 -8.19
N ILE A 120 -11.43 -9.16 -8.07
CA ILE A 120 -10.55 -8.17 -8.66
C ILE A 120 -10.15 -8.65 -10.05
N THR A 121 -10.53 -7.88 -11.06
CA THR A 121 -10.28 -8.28 -12.45
C THR A 121 -8.98 -7.68 -12.99
N LYS A 122 -8.47 -8.32 -14.02
CA LYS A 122 -7.31 -7.83 -14.77
C LYS A 122 -7.59 -6.48 -15.41
N GLU A 123 -8.80 -6.29 -15.91
CA GLU A 123 -9.24 -5.06 -16.56
C GLU A 123 -9.25 -3.89 -15.58
N LEU A 124 -9.65 -4.12 -14.33
CA LEU A 124 -9.59 -3.10 -13.28
C LEU A 124 -8.16 -2.57 -13.11
N TRP A 125 -7.19 -3.47 -12.92
CA TRP A 125 -5.80 -3.04 -12.74
C TRP A 125 -5.22 -2.42 -14.01
N THR A 126 -5.50 -2.97 -15.19
CA THR A 126 -5.07 -2.38 -16.46
C THR A 126 -5.60 -0.95 -16.62
N ALA A 127 -6.84 -0.71 -16.19
CA ALA A 127 -7.42 0.64 -16.23
C ALA A 127 -6.84 1.59 -15.17
N LEU A 128 -6.38 1.05 -14.03
CA LEU A 128 -5.81 1.86 -12.94
C LEU A 128 -4.33 2.16 -13.14
N LEU A 129 -3.56 1.20 -13.62
CA LEU A 129 -2.10 1.27 -13.77
C LEU A 129 -1.72 1.76 -15.18
N ASP A 130 -2.06 3.00 -15.49
CA ASP A 130 -1.70 3.63 -16.75
C ASP A 130 -0.18 3.89 -16.80
N PRO A 131 0.55 3.39 -17.83
CA PRO A 131 2.00 3.55 -17.94
C PRO A 131 2.48 5.01 -18.02
N GLN A 132 1.60 5.96 -18.29
CA GLN A 132 1.95 7.39 -18.27
C GLN A 132 2.06 7.95 -16.85
N HIS A 133 1.58 7.24 -15.83
CA HIS A 133 1.66 7.69 -14.45
C HIS A 133 2.84 7.05 -13.72
N LEU A 134 3.57 7.84 -12.95
CA LEU A 134 4.64 7.37 -12.07
C LEU A 134 4.08 6.62 -10.85
N SER A 135 2.96 7.09 -10.31
CA SER A 135 2.33 6.43 -9.17
C SER A 135 0.81 6.55 -9.19
N LEU A 136 0.18 5.63 -8.46
CA LEU A 136 -1.23 5.64 -8.13
C LEU A 136 -1.36 5.66 -6.60
N TYR A 137 -2.17 6.57 -6.08
CA TYR A 137 -2.42 6.70 -4.65
C TYR A 137 -3.81 7.29 -4.36
N MET A 138 -4.16 7.41 -3.10
CA MET A 138 -5.34 8.12 -2.61
C MET A 138 -4.86 9.33 -1.81
N GLY A 139 -5.06 10.54 -2.35
CA GLY A 139 -4.70 11.78 -1.67
C GLY A 139 -5.61 12.05 -0.48
N VAL A 140 -5.01 12.40 0.66
CA VAL A 140 -5.72 12.83 1.85
C VAL A 140 -5.20 14.21 2.26
N ASN A 141 -6.07 15.21 2.22
CA ASN A 141 -5.77 16.50 2.81
C ASN A 141 -5.99 16.42 4.31
N TYR A 142 -4.92 16.35 5.08
CA TYR A 142 -5.02 16.59 6.51
C TYR A 142 -5.21 18.09 6.75
N ILE A 143 -6.48 18.52 6.80
CA ILE A 143 -6.81 19.85 7.33
C ILE A 143 -6.56 19.77 8.81
N SER A 144 -5.53 20.50 9.24
CA SER A 144 -5.11 20.84 10.60
C SER A 144 -4.87 19.66 11.54
N ASP A 145 -3.65 19.61 12.01
CA ASP A 145 -3.44 19.21 13.39
C ASP A 145 -4.20 20.17 14.34
N LYS A 146 -4.22 19.87 15.61
CA LYS A 146 -4.87 20.69 16.64
C LYS A 146 -4.31 22.12 16.76
N SER A 147 -3.27 22.47 15.99
CA SER A 147 -2.59 23.78 15.99
C SER A 147 -3.18 24.76 14.96
N GLY A 148 -4.13 24.32 14.12
CA GLY A 148 -4.82 25.21 13.18
C GLY A 148 -4.00 25.65 11.97
N ASN A 149 -2.78 25.14 11.80
CA ASN A 149 -1.99 25.39 10.61
C ASN A 149 -2.50 24.51 9.46
N ALA A 150 -3.37 25.07 8.65
CA ALA A 150 -3.75 24.52 7.38
C ALA A 150 -2.54 24.61 6.42
N GLY A 151 -1.66 23.64 6.47
CA GLY A 151 -0.72 23.39 5.37
C GLY A 151 -1.44 22.58 4.31
N ASP A 152 -1.39 23.00 3.07
CA ASP A 152 -1.87 22.26 1.91
C ASP A 152 -0.97 21.03 1.64
N TRP A 153 -0.89 20.13 2.61
CA TRP A 153 -0.10 18.92 2.50
C TRP A 153 -0.98 17.82 1.92
N LEU A 154 -0.76 17.51 0.66
CA LEU A 154 -1.25 16.28 0.09
C LEU A 154 -0.43 15.12 0.69
N VAL A 155 -1.06 14.34 1.55
CA VAL A 155 -0.46 13.14 2.10
C VAL A 155 -1.12 11.95 1.45
N PRO A 156 -0.37 11.05 0.78
CA PRO A 156 -0.93 9.80 0.28
C PRO A 156 -1.48 8.97 1.44
N GLU A 157 -2.65 8.39 1.27
CA GLU A 157 -3.08 7.27 2.08
C GLU A 157 -2.38 6.02 1.56
N THR A 158 -1.62 5.36 2.40
CA THR A 158 -0.70 4.30 1.98
C THR A 158 -1.19 2.88 2.26
N GLY A 159 -2.48 2.70 2.60
CA GLY A 159 -3.08 1.36 2.71
C GLY A 159 -3.08 0.60 1.39
N VAL A 160 -3.28 1.34 0.29
CA VAL A 160 -3.13 0.84 -1.09
C VAL A 160 -2.48 1.93 -1.92
N PHE A 161 -1.34 1.63 -2.54
CA PHE A 161 -0.73 2.51 -3.55
C PHE A 161 0.09 1.69 -4.54
N ALA A 162 0.48 2.30 -5.65
CA ALA A 162 1.33 1.66 -6.63
C ALA A 162 2.38 2.62 -7.19
N VAL A 163 3.52 2.06 -7.61
CA VAL A 163 4.59 2.79 -8.31
C VAL A 163 4.97 2.06 -9.60
N ASN A 164 5.18 2.84 -10.65
CA ASN A 164 5.58 2.39 -11.97
C ASN A 164 7.10 2.37 -12.09
N THR A 165 7.70 1.19 -12.11
CA THR A 165 9.15 1.00 -12.17
C THR A 165 9.73 1.34 -13.54
N GLN A 166 8.89 1.38 -14.58
CA GLN A 166 9.29 1.69 -15.94
C GLN A 166 9.17 3.19 -16.29
N HIS A 167 8.60 4.00 -15.37
CA HIS A 167 8.48 5.43 -15.60
C HIS A 167 9.88 6.10 -15.57
N PRO A 168 10.18 7.05 -16.49
CA PRO A 168 11.49 7.71 -16.53
C PRO A 168 11.93 8.32 -15.20
N ASP A 169 11.00 8.83 -14.42
CA ASP A 169 11.27 9.48 -13.12
C ASP A 169 11.23 8.50 -11.92
N PHE A 170 11.05 7.21 -12.16
CA PHE A 170 11.00 6.21 -11.06
C PHE A 170 12.26 6.22 -10.20
N ALA A 171 13.43 6.31 -10.81
CA ALA A 171 14.69 6.34 -10.07
C ALA A 171 14.74 7.54 -9.10
N THR A 172 14.30 8.72 -9.54
CA THR A 172 14.27 9.91 -8.68
C THR A 172 13.31 9.75 -7.49
N LEU A 173 12.10 9.20 -7.72
CA LEU A 173 11.16 8.92 -6.64
C LEU A 173 11.72 7.90 -5.66
N ARG A 174 12.25 6.78 -6.16
CA ARG A 174 12.84 5.71 -5.36
C ARG A 174 13.99 6.25 -4.51
N ASP A 175 14.93 6.96 -5.14
CA ASP A 175 16.15 7.43 -4.49
C ASP A 175 15.82 8.45 -3.39
N GLU A 176 14.87 9.36 -3.60
CA GLU A 176 14.41 10.28 -2.54
C GLU A 176 13.70 9.53 -1.41
N TYR A 177 12.82 8.57 -1.73
CA TYR A 177 12.14 7.75 -0.71
C TYR A 177 13.15 6.98 0.15
N CYS A 178 14.13 6.31 -0.50
CA CYS A 178 15.18 5.55 0.19
C CYS A 178 16.11 6.45 1.00
N ARG A 179 16.55 7.57 0.43
CA ARG A 179 17.44 8.53 1.07
C ARG A 179 16.87 8.98 2.42
N ARG A 180 15.57 9.27 2.48
CA ARG A 180 14.91 9.69 3.73
C ARG A 180 15.11 8.67 4.86
N TYR A 181 14.99 7.37 4.56
CA TYR A 181 15.18 6.32 5.56
C TYR A 181 16.68 6.07 5.86
N TYR A 182 17.53 6.03 4.84
CA TYR A 182 18.97 5.78 5.03
C TYR A 182 19.65 6.91 5.82
N GLU A 183 19.31 8.16 5.53
CA GLU A 183 19.88 9.33 6.20
C GLU A 183 19.12 9.76 7.46
N ARG A 184 18.02 9.11 7.79
CA ARG A 184 17.11 9.53 8.89
C ARG A 184 16.62 10.97 8.71
N ASP A 185 16.47 11.43 7.45
CA ASP A 185 16.12 12.81 7.13
C ASP A 185 14.63 13.09 7.39
N ARG A 186 14.37 13.82 8.46
CA ARG A 186 13.03 14.27 8.87
C ARG A 186 12.68 15.66 8.36
N SER A 187 13.58 16.30 7.61
CA SER A 187 13.36 17.66 7.14
C SER A 187 12.12 17.77 6.27
N GLY A 188 11.27 18.76 6.57
CA GLY A 188 10.03 18.96 5.84
C GLY A 188 8.93 17.90 6.09
N LEU A 189 9.15 16.93 6.97
CA LEU A 189 8.12 15.95 7.33
C LEU A 189 7.36 16.42 8.57
N ARG A 190 6.04 16.21 8.58
CA ARG A 190 5.24 16.36 9.80
C ARG A 190 5.52 15.23 10.78
N ARG A 191 5.66 14.02 10.26
CA ARG A 191 6.00 12.80 11.00
C ARG A 191 6.88 11.93 10.11
N PHE A 192 7.77 11.17 10.71
CA PHE A 192 8.60 10.24 9.97
C PHE A 192 7.84 8.91 9.76
N TYR A 193 6.73 8.98 9.02
CA TYR A 193 5.89 7.85 8.67
C TYR A 193 5.90 7.63 7.16
N ASP A 194 5.61 6.41 6.74
CA ASP A 194 5.65 5.98 5.34
C ASP A 194 4.84 6.89 4.39
N ASN A 195 3.69 7.35 4.84
CA ASN A 195 2.82 8.23 4.05
C ASN A 195 3.37 9.65 3.89
N ASP A 196 3.95 10.23 4.95
CA ASP A 196 4.57 11.55 4.87
C ASP A 196 5.84 11.50 4.00
N VAL A 197 6.65 10.42 4.11
CA VAL A 197 7.85 10.21 3.28
C VAL A 197 7.46 9.97 1.81
N LEU A 198 6.44 9.15 1.54
CA LEU A 198 5.97 8.97 0.15
C LEU A 198 5.47 10.28 -0.46
N GLY A 199 4.76 11.09 0.32
CA GLY A 199 4.30 12.41 -0.13
C GLY A 199 5.44 13.33 -0.57
N VAL A 200 6.54 13.36 0.20
CA VAL A 200 7.73 14.15 -0.17
C VAL A 200 8.44 13.55 -1.38
N ALA A 201 8.54 12.25 -1.48
CA ALA A 201 9.15 11.59 -2.64
C ALA A 201 8.35 11.87 -3.95
N ILE A 202 7.02 11.90 -3.87
CA ILE A 202 6.16 12.33 -4.98
C ILE A 202 6.44 13.80 -5.37
N GLN A 203 6.57 14.68 -4.38
CA GLN A 203 6.86 16.11 -4.62
C GLN A 203 8.26 16.37 -5.20
N ALA A 204 9.21 15.46 -4.99
CA ALA A 204 10.55 15.56 -5.57
C ALA A 204 10.55 15.34 -7.10
N VAL A 205 9.44 14.90 -7.67
CA VAL A 205 9.27 14.66 -9.12
C VAL A 205 8.11 15.50 -9.70
N PRO A 206 8.20 16.83 -9.64
CA PRO A 206 7.06 17.72 -9.97
C PRO A 206 6.63 17.67 -11.44
N GLY A 207 7.48 17.15 -12.33
CA GLY A 207 7.17 16.98 -13.76
C GLY A 207 6.46 15.65 -14.07
N ALA A 208 6.45 14.70 -13.14
CA ALA A 208 5.82 13.41 -13.35
C ALA A 208 4.29 13.51 -13.18
N THR A 209 3.58 12.69 -13.96
CA THR A 209 2.14 12.52 -13.77
C THR A 209 1.87 11.46 -12.71
N HIS A 210 0.89 11.74 -11.86
CA HIS A 210 0.45 10.84 -10.80
C HIS A 210 -1.06 10.63 -10.88
N ARG A 211 -1.53 9.44 -10.54
CA ARG A 211 -2.95 9.16 -10.48
C ARG A 211 -3.44 9.20 -9.03
N ASP A 212 -4.13 10.26 -8.68
CA ASP A 212 -4.83 10.37 -7.40
C ASP A 212 -6.28 9.89 -7.55
N LEU A 213 -6.62 8.78 -6.90
CA LEU A 213 -7.97 8.22 -6.92
C LEU A 213 -8.99 9.08 -6.16
N CYS A 214 -8.53 10.07 -5.40
CA CYS A 214 -9.35 11.04 -4.69
C CYS A 214 -9.44 12.38 -5.41
N ALA A 215 -8.84 12.51 -6.59
CA ALA A 215 -8.91 13.73 -7.39
C ALA A 215 -10.38 14.11 -7.64
N GLY A 216 -10.73 15.36 -7.32
CA GLY A 216 -12.10 15.85 -7.45
C GLY A 216 -13.01 15.59 -6.25
N PHE A 217 -12.55 14.96 -5.17
CA PHE A 217 -13.32 14.89 -3.93
C PHE A 217 -13.47 16.29 -3.32
N LEU A 218 -14.72 16.69 -3.07
CA LEU A 218 -15.02 18.02 -2.49
C LEU A 218 -14.61 18.12 -1.01
N LYS A 219 -14.41 17.01 -0.33
CA LYS A 219 -13.98 16.94 1.07
C LYS A 219 -12.95 15.85 1.25
N PRO A 220 -11.88 16.11 2.03
CA PRO A 220 -10.92 15.09 2.38
C PRO A 220 -11.56 14.06 3.31
N TYR A 221 -11.43 12.78 2.98
CA TYR A 221 -11.84 11.68 3.84
C TYR A 221 -10.64 11.18 4.65
N LYS A 222 -10.84 10.91 5.94
CA LYS A 222 -9.80 10.25 6.76
C LYS A 222 -9.54 8.82 6.30
N THR A 223 -10.54 8.19 5.68
CA THR A 223 -10.50 6.85 5.11
C THR A 223 -11.01 6.92 3.67
N PRO A 224 -10.14 7.27 2.70
CA PRO A 224 -10.60 7.54 1.34
C PRO A 224 -10.99 6.29 0.57
N LEU A 225 -10.42 5.11 0.87
CA LEU A 225 -10.62 3.89 0.12
C LEU A 225 -12.10 3.57 -0.20
N PRO A 226 -13.05 3.63 0.74
CA PRO A 226 -14.46 3.34 0.47
C PRO A 226 -15.11 4.25 -0.57
N HIS A 227 -14.54 5.43 -0.78
CA HIS A 227 -15.06 6.45 -1.70
C HIS A 227 -14.39 6.40 -3.08
N THR A 228 -13.43 5.52 -3.28
CA THR A 228 -12.74 5.30 -4.57
C THR A 228 -13.33 4.10 -5.31
N VAL A 229 -12.93 3.92 -6.56
CA VAL A 229 -13.27 2.71 -7.31
C VAL A 229 -12.79 1.42 -6.61
N LEU A 230 -11.68 1.49 -5.89
CA LEU A 230 -11.15 0.34 -5.14
C LEU A 230 -12.01 -0.05 -3.95
N GLY A 231 -12.77 0.87 -3.35
CA GLY A 231 -13.68 0.57 -2.25
C GLY A 231 -14.81 -0.40 -2.60
N LYS A 232 -15.05 -0.68 -3.89
CA LYS A 232 -15.97 -1.74 -4.33
C LYS A 232 -15.40 -3.15 -4.15
N TYR A 233 -14.09 -3.26 -4.02
CA TYR A 233 -13.34 -4.51 -4.05
C TYR A 233 -12.55 -4.75 -2.77
N LEU A 234 -12.17 -3.68 -2.07
CA LEU A 234 -11.25 -3.70 -0.95
C LEU A 234 -11.86 -2.97 0.26
N ILE A 235 -11.67 -3.52 1.45
CA ILE A 235 -11.95 -2.88 2.74
C ILE A 235 -10.64 -2.73 3.51
N HIS A 236 -10.38 -1.55 4.07
CA HIS A 236 -9.22 -1.29 4.90
C HIS A 236 -9.62 -1.24 6.38
N PHE A 237 -9.31 -2.29 7.12
CA PHE A 237 -9.56 -2.40 8.55
C PHE A 237 -8.47 -1.66 9.32
N LYS A 238 -8.56 -0.33 9.38
CA LYS A 238 -7.54 0.47 10.09
C LYS A 238 -7.38 0.03 11.54
N ALA A 239 -6.16 -0.21 11.96
CA ALA A 239 -5.72 -0.80 13.22
C ALA A 239 -6.14 -0.07 14.53
N LYS A 240 -7.24 0.68 14.53
CA LYS A 240 -7.87 1.22 15.74
C LYS A 240 -8.76 0.22 16.45
N HIS A 241 -8.99 -0.92 15.83
CA HIS A 241 -9.85 -1.94 16.36
C HIS A 241 -9.01 -2.93 17.18
N SER A 242 -9.45 -3.18 18.41
CA SER A 242 -8.87 -4.21 19.26
C SER A 242 -9.12 -5.59 18.64
N LYS A 243 -8.38 -6.62 19.06
CA LYS A 243 -8.61 -8.01 18.62
C LYS A 243 -10.08 -8.45 18.82
N ALA A 244 -10.78 -7.86 19.79
CA ALA A 244 -12.21 -8.07 20.03
C ALA A 244 -13.09 -7.46 18.93
N GLU A 245 -12.64 -6.39 18.28
CA GLU A 245 -13.34 -5.73 17.19
C GLU A 245 -13.07 -6.38 15.84
N TYR A 246 -11.87 -6.97 15.63
CA TYR A 246 -11.54 -7.74 14.40
C TYR A 246 -12.22 -9.12 14.33
N GLY A 247 -12.74 -9.61 15.43
CA GLY A 247 -13.55 -10.85 15.46
C GLY A 247 -15.05 -10.57 15.34
N GLN A 248 -15.45 -9.32 15.23
CA GLN A 248 -16.82 -8.95 14.94
C GLN A 248 -17.03 -8.86 13.44
N GLU A 249 -18.21 -9.27 12.99
CA GLU A 249 -18.65 -9.00 11.63
C GLU A 249 -18.53 -7.49 11.33
N PRO A 250 -18.26 -7.10 10.06
CA PRO A 250 -18.24 -5.69 9.66
C PRO A 250 -19.40 -4.94 10.30
N THR A 251 -19.16 -3.72 10.77
CA THR A 251 -20.22 -2.91 11.36
C THR A 251 -21.40 -2.79 10.40
N GLU A 252 -22.61 -2.52 10.91
CA GLU A 252 -23.81 -2.34 10.05
C GLU A 252 -23.53 -1.28 8.96
N GLU A 253 -22.80 -0.20 9.28
CA GLU A 253 -22.36 0.81 8.30
C GLU A 253 -21.43 0.21 7.22
N GLU A 254 -20.49 -0.65 7.59
CA GLU A 254 -19.60 -1.31 6.65
C GLU A 254 -20.31 -2.38 5.83
N GLN A 255 -21.22 -3.13 6.43
CA GLN A 255 -22.09 -4.09 5.74
C GLN A 255 -23.07 -3.39 4.79
N ASP A 256 -23.62 -2.25 5.20
CA ASP A 256 -24.52 -1.47 4.37
C ASP A 256 -23.78 -0.76 3.25
N LEU A 257 -22.54 -0.33 3.49
CA LEU A 257 -21.66 0.16 2.44
C LEU A 257 -21.39 -0.94 1.39
N VAL A 258 -21.05 -2.14 1.83
CA VAL A 258 -20.84 -3.31 0.93
C VAL A 258 -22.14 -3.67 0.19
N LYS A 259 -23.30 -3.62 0.84
CA LYS A 259 -24.62 -3.89 0.22
C LYS A 259 -25.05 -2.79 -0.75
N SER A 260 -24.68 -1.54 -0.49
CA SER A 260 -24.99 -0.37 -1.34
C SER A 260 -24.10 -0.28 -2.58
N LEU A 261 -23.02 -1.06 -2.65
CA LEU A 261 -22.18 -1.11 -3.84
C LEU A 261 -22.99 -1.69 -5.02
N PRO A 262 -23.04 -1.01 -6.17
CA PRO A 262 -23.77 -1.53 -7.31
C PRO A 262 -23.26 -2.91 -7.68
N LYS A 263 -24.14 -3.89 -7.68
CA LYS A 263 -23.85 -5.22 -8.24
C LYS A 263 -23.39 -4.99 -9.67
N THR A 264 -22.15 -5.35 -9.95
CA THR A 264 -21.44 -5.09 -11.19
C THR A 264 -22.29 -5.47 -12.40
N THR A 265 -22.81 -4.50 -13.12
CA THR A 265 -23.06 -4.59 -14.54
C THR A 265 -21.99 -3.74 -15.23
N SER A 266 -21.35 -4.34 -16.19
CA SER A 266 -20.20 -3.90 -16.97
C SER A 266 -20.49 -2.63 -17.80
N ASN A 267 -20.52 -1.45 -17.19
CA ASN A 267 -20.50 -0.19 -17.93
C ASN A 267 -19.82 0.88 -17.08
N PHE A 268 -18.49 0.86 -17.04
CA PHE A 268 -17.71 1.99 -16.60
C PHE A 268 -17.38 2.87 -17.81
N GLN A 269 -18.03 4.01 -17.91
CA GLN A 269 -17.48 5.16 -18.64
C GLN A 269 -16.62 5.93 -17.63
N PHE A 270 -15.33 6.05 -17.93
CA PHE A 270 -14.35 6.89 -17.22
C PHE A 270 -14.44 8.32 -17.72
#